data_c32d82c629d82511feca95cebe19219c
#
_entry.id   c32d82c629d82511feca95cebe19219c
#
_cell.length_a   1.000
_cell.length_b   1.000
_cell.length_c   1.000
_cell.angle_alpha   90.00
_cell.angle_beta   90.00
_cell.angle_gamma   90.00
#
_symmetry.space_group_name_H-M   'P 1'
#
loop_
_entity.id
_entity.type
_entity.pdbx_description
1 polymer ?
#
loop_
_entity_poly.entity_id
_entity_poly.type
_entity_poly.pdbx_seq_one_letter_code
_entity_poly.pdbx_strand_id
1 'polypeptide(L)'
;MHLPGRAYPMEDTDPGNWESAVVSPETVIEKIKPGMSIFLGTAVAEPRTMVRHLMTSDAKNLEDLELIQLVSFGDAVSLQSLQSRNFRLKTFFSGWVASAAIEEGRVDLIPSRFAKIPQLIESLLRPVDVAIVQVTPPSEDGFCSLGIAVDVAHEALEHAAICVGEINTQIPRTFGDTMVHVSEFDFLVRSKDPLIYFERWETDDVWDQVAQHVASLIEDESCLAFSIGPLYEALAKSLANKRHLGIHSPFFTDPLMDLMKCGAASNRRKETYRGKALTSYAFGTWRLMKWLDSNPMVEFQRIDKVFNPLVIGRNPKFVTIVAARRVDLYGRIGLHTGKGIVAAGPAEVMDFITGAELSEGGRSIFALTSRDRAGRANILLSVAAHPNQFAGFESVGAVVTEYGVAYLEGRSVRERAQALIDIAHPDDRAGLVRKAKDKKILYGDQIFLEESARLYPADLAATLATKGDFEIRLRAIRPSDEEGMRHLFYRFSDEAVYSRYFHSVSSMPHAKMQEYVNVDWNQVMAIVGLVGEEGKGR
;
A
#
# COMPACT_ATOMS: atom_id res chain seq x y z
N MET A 1 8.38 -0.03 -36.85
CA MET A 1 9.07 -1.15 -37.49
C MET A 1 8.64 -2.37 -36.71
N HIS A 2 7.68 -3.17 -37.23
CA HIS A 2 7.28 -4.40 -36.57
C HIS A 2 8.48 -5.34 -36.60
N LEU A 3 8.96 -5.73 -35.43
CA LEU A 3 9.85 -6.87 -35.30
C LEU A 3 9.02 -8.10 -35.71
N PRO A 4 9.56 -9.04 -36.50
CA PRO A 4 8.85 -10.27 -36.85
C PRO A 4 8.53 -10.98 -35.52
N GLY A 5 7.26 -11.27 -35.33
CA GLY A 5 6.82 -12.10 -34.23
C GLY A 5 7.68 -13.37 -34.16
N ARG A 6 8.05 -13.76 -32.95
CA ARG A 6 8.80 -14.96 -32.65
C ARG A 6 8.15 -16.11 -33.44
N ALA A 7 8.84 -16.67 -34.43
CA ALA A 7 8.42 -17.90 -35.03
C ALA A 7 8.63 -18.98 -33.94
N TYR A 8 7.54 -19.42 -33.32
CA TYR A 8 7.59 -20.55 -32.40
C TYR A 8 8.17 -21.72 -33.19
N PRO A 9 9.31 -22.29 -32.80
CA PRO A 9 9.71 -23.57 -33.34
C PRO A 9 8.68 -24.58 -32.86
N MET A 10 7.69 -24.86 -33.70
CA MET A 10 6.85 -26.04 -33.56
C MET A 10 7.70 -27.25 -33.93
N GLU A 11 8.69 -27.59 -33.16
CA GLU A 11 9.13 -28.94 -33.04
C GLU A 11 8.27 -29.58 -31.97
N ASP A 12 7.60 -30.69 -32.34
CA ASP A 12 6.77 -31.54 -31.48
C ASP A 12 7.54 -31.96 -30.22
N THR A 13 7.64 -31.05 -29.22
CA THR A 13 7.97 -31.46 -27.87
C THR A 13 6.70 -32.05 -27.30
N ASP A 14 6.63 -33.36 -27.23
CA ASP A 14 5.62 -34.08 -26.46
C ASP A 14 5.48 -33.39 -25.09
N PRO A 15 4.32 -32.78 -24.74
CA PRO A 15 4.11 -32.10 -23.47
C PRO A 15 4.47 -32.98 -22.25
N GLY A 16 4.45 -34.29 -22.41
CA GLY A 16 4.88 -35.26 -21.40
C GLY A 16 6.39 -35.38 -21.20
N ASN A 17 7.24 -34.82 -22.05
CA ASN A 17 8.70 -34.99 -21.98
C ASN A 17 9.48 -33.67 -21.68
N TRP A 18 8.88 -32.72 -20.97
CA TRP A 18 9.54 -31.46 -20.57
C TRP A 18 10.83 -31.69 -19.77
N GLU A 19 10.99 -32.85 -19.14
CA GLU A 19 12.18 -33.18 -18.34
C GLU A 19 13.44 -33.21 -19.21
N SER A 20 13.32 -33.51 -20.50
CA SER A 20 14.44 -33.50 -21.46
C SER A 20 14.93 -32.07 -21.78
N ALA A 21 14.09 -31.03 -21.55
CA ALA A 21 14.45 -29.64 -21.74
C ALA A 21 15.13 -29.03 -20.49
N VAL A 22 15.25 -29.80 -19.40
CA VAL A 22 15.91 -29.34 -18.17
C VAL A 22 17.42 -29.37 -18.35
N VAL A 23 18.04 -28.19 -18.14
CA VAL A 23 19.49 -28.03 -18.26
C VAL A 23 20.09 -27.55 -16.93
N SER A 24 21.42 -27.55 -16.84
CA SER A 24 22.11 -26.96 -15.70
C SER A 24 22.11 -25.43 -15.79
N PRO A 25 22.20 -24.71 -14.65
CA PRO A 25 22.35 -23.25 -14.67
C PRO A 25 23.54 -22.76 -15.51
N GLU A 26 24.63 -23.52 -15.54
CA GLU A 26 25.84 -23.20 -16.29
C GLU A 26 25.55 -23.19 -17.82
N THR A 27 24.69 -24.10 -18.30
CA THR A 27 24.27 -24.14 -19.71
C THR A 27 23.53 -22.85 -20.10
N VAL A 28 22.70 -22.31 -19.22
CA VAL A 28 22.03 -21.02 -19.42
C VAL A 28 23.05 -19.88 -19.42
N ILE A 29 23.98 -19.86 -18.47
CA ILE A 29 25.04 -18.85 -18.36
C ILE A 29 25.87 -18.77 -19.64
N GLU A 30 26.21 -19.88 -20.28
CA GLU A 30 26.95 -19.91 -21.54
C GLU A 30 26.24 -19.20 -22.70
N LYS A 31 24.92 -19.02 -22.64
CA LYS A 31 24.12 -18.29 -23.65
C LYS A 31 24.07 -16.78 -23.44
N ILE A 32 24.39 -16.32 -22.26
CA ILE A 32 24.42 -14.90 -21.93
C ILE A 32 25.65 -14.27 -22.59
N LYS A 33 25.49 -13.08 -23.16
CA LYS A 33 26.57 -12.33 -23.81
C LYS A 33 26.82 -11.03 -23.05
N PRO A 34 28.05 -10.50 -23.09
CA PRO A 34 28.34 -9.19 -22.53
C PRO A 34 27.37 -8.09 -23.01
N GLY A 35 26.97 -7.21 -22.12
CA GLY A 35 26.05 -6.10 -22.41
C GLY A 35 24.57 -6.45 -22.45
N MET A 36 24.19 -7.73 -22.25
CA MET A 36 22.78 -8.12 -22.21
C MET A 36 22.05 -7.59 -20.97
N SER A 37 20.75 -7.33 -21.15
CA SER A 37 19.80 -7.02 -20.08
C SER A 37 19.02 -8.27 -19.69
N ILE A 38 18.96 -8.54 -18.38
CA ILE A 38 18.36 -9.74 -17.81
C ILE A 38 17.24 -9.33 -16.87
N PHE A 39 16.00 -9.67 -17.20
CA PHE A 39 14.88 -9.57 -16.28
C PHE A 39 14.89 -10.74 -15.30
N LEU A 40 14.71 -10.44 -14.02
CA LEU A 40 14.60 -11.42 -12.95
C LEU A 40 13.21 -11.35 -12.32
N GLY A 41 12.58 -12.49 -12.12
CA GLY A 41 11.32 -12.59 -11.37
C GLY A 41 11.37 -11.82 -10.05
N THR A 42 10.26 -11.23 -9.67
CA THR A 42 10.19 -10.17 -8.66
C THR A 42 10.06 -10.70 -7.24
N ALA A 43 10.69 -10.03 -6.31
CA ALA A 43 10.52 -10.18 -4.86
C ALA A 43 10.65 -11.63 -4.37
N VAL A 44 9.55 -12.20 -3.86
CA VAL A 44 9.51 -13.59 -3.35
C VAL A 44 9.56 -14.65 -4.45
N ALA A 45 9.26 -14.27 -5.70
CA ALA A 45 9.38 -15.14 -6.88
C ALA A 45 10.73 -14.97 -7.60
N GLU A 46 11.76 -14.43 -6.93
CA GLU A 46 13.10 -14.36 -7.47
C GLU A 46 13.61 -15.78 -7.81
N PRO A 47 14.13 -16.02 -9.02
CA PRO A 47 14.69 -17.32 -9.43
C PRO A 47 16.06 -17.52 -8.78
N ARG A 48 16.06 -17.89 -7.49
CA ARG A 48 17.23 -17.84 -6.60
C ARG A 48 18.38 -18.73 -7.03
N THR A 49 18.09 -19.89 -7.59
CA THR A 49 19.13 -20.81 -8.08
C THR A 49 19.88 -20.17 -9.24
N MET A 50 19.16 -19.60 -10.22
CA MET A 50 19.78 -18.91 -11.34
C MET A 50 20.53 -17.64 -10.88
N VAL A 51 19.92 -16.84 -10.01
CA VAL A 51 20.55 -15.63 -9.46
C VAL A 51 21.86 -15.97 -8.74
N ARG A 52 21.87 -16.99 -7.90
CA ARG A 52 23.10 -17.41 -7.20
C ARG A 52 24.19 -17.85 -8.15
N HIS A 53 23.84 -18.66 -9.17
CA HIS A 53 24.83 -19.09 -10.16
C HIS A 53 25.37 -17.90 -10.97
N LEU A 54 24.51 -16.94 -11.37
CA LEU A 54 24.95 -15.70 -12.01
C LEU A 54 25.92 -14.91 -11.13
N MET A 55 25.58 -14.72 -9.84
CA MET A 55 26.35 -13.90 -8.90
C MET A 55 27.66 -14.54 -8.41
N THR A 56 27.79 -15.86 -8.54
CA THR A 56 28.99 -16.60 -8.06
C THR A 56 29.82 -17.19 -9.19
N SER A 57 29.41 -17.04 -10.45
CA SER A 57 30.11 -17.58 -11.63
C SER A 57 31.32 -16.73 -11.99
N ASP A 58 32.42 -17.42 -12.33
CA ASP A 58 33.64 -16.82 -12.87
C ASP A 58 33.67 -16.83 -14.43
N ALA A 59 32.52 -17.04 -15.06
CA ALA A 59 32.40 -17.12 -16.53
C ALA A 59 32.73 -15.76 -17.17
N LYS A 60 33.64 -15.76 -18.13
CA LYS A 60 34.19 -14.55 -18.75
C LYS A 60 33.19 -13.77 -19.62
N ASN A 61 32.10 -14.40 -20.01
CA ASN A 61 31.02 -13.77 -20.78
C ASN A 61 30.05 -12.95 -19.91
N LEU A 62 30.15 -13.05 -18.59
CA LEU A 62 29.34 -12.27 -17.64
C LEU A 62 30.00 -10.91 -17.37
N GLU A 63 29.98 -10.04 -18.38
CA GLU A 63 30.56 -8.68 -18.29
C GLU A 63 29.54 -7.64 -18.74
N ASP A 64 29.53 -6.48 -18.05
CA ASP A 64 28.69 -5.30 -18.34
C ASP A 64 27.19 -5.64 -18.49
N LEU A 65 26.68 -6.53 -17.66
CA LEU A 65 25.29 -6.96 -17.69
C LEU A 65 24.38 -6.01 -16.91
N GLU A 66 23.16 -5.87 -17.38
CA GLU A 66 22.10 -5.13 -16.68
C GLU A 66 21.08 -6.11 -16.11
N LEU A 67 20.89 -6.12 -14.80
CA LEU A 67 19.82 -6.88 -14.16
C LEU A 67 18.63 -5.96 -13.90
N ILE A 68 17.43 -6.39 -14.26
CA ILE A 68 16.19 -5.62 -14.08
C ILE A 68 15.25 -6.42 -13.18
N GLN A 69 14.82 -5.80 -12.08
CA GLN A 69 13.89 -6.41 -11.14
C GLN A 69 12.94 -5.33 -10.59
N LEU A 70 11.62 -5.59 -10.55
CA LEU A 70 10.69 -4.56 -10.09
C LEU A 70 10.87 -4.25 -8.61
N VAL A 71 10.92 -5.30 -7.80
CA VAL A 71 11.13 -5.22 -6.35
C VAL A 71 12.19 -6.25 -5.96
N SER A 72 13.26 -5.78 -5.33
CA SER A 72 14.42 -6.61 -5.01
C SER A 72 14.49 -6.88 -3.52
N PHE A 73 14.20 -8.11 -3.11
CA PHE A 73 14.24 -8.57 -1.72
C PHE A 73 15.20 -9.74 -1.47
N GLY A 74 15.72 -10.35 -2.52
CA GLY A 74 16.43 -11.61 -2.45
C GLY A 74 17.93 -11.53 -2.69
N ASP A 75 18.43 -12.59 -3.30
CA ASP A 75 19.87 -12.80 -3.51
C ASP A 75 20.46 -11.83 -4.54
N ALA A 76 19.64 -11.31 -5.48
CA ALA A 76 20.09 -10.33 -6.47
C ALA A 76 20.66 -9.05 -5.81
N VAL A 77 20.03 -8.57 -4.73
CA VAL A 77 20.54 -7.42 -3.98
C VAL A 77 21.65 -7.81 -3.00
N SER A 78 21.44 -8.89 -2.25
CA SER A 78 22.36 -9.28 -1.17
C SER A 78 23.72 -9.76 -1.69
N LEU A 79 23.76 -10.44 -2.84
CA LEU A 79 24.98 -10.94 -3.46
C LEU A 79 25.60 -9.97 -4.48
N GLN A 80 24.93 -8.88 -4.83
CA GLN A 80 25.39 -7.94 -5.84
C GLN A 80 26.80 -7.38 -5.57
N SER A 81 27.21 -7.29 -4.31
CA SER A 81 28.55 -6.85 -3.93
C SER A 81 29.68 -7.82 -4.39
N LEU A 82 29.36 -9.08 -4.66
CA LEU A 82 30.33 -10.07 -5.13
C LEU A 82 30.74 -9.82 -6.60
N GLN A 83 29.83 -9.28 -7.39
CA GLN A 83 29.99 -9.08 -8.83
C GLN A 83 29.69 -7.64 -9.28
N SER A 84 29.88 -6.66 -8.40
CA SER A 84 29.50 -5.26 -8.64
C SER A 84 30.17 -4.61 -9.87
N ARG A 85 31.24 -5.20 -10.39
CA ARG A 85 31.91 -4.72 -11.62
C ARG A 85 31.27 -5.27 -12.89
N ASN A 86 30.61 -6.42 -12.80
CA ASN A 86 30.07 -7.13 -13.94
C ASN A 86 28.58 -6.89 -14.12
N PHE A 87 27.87 -6.55 -13.05
CA PHE A 87 26.41 -6.40 -13.04
C PHE A 87 25.99 -5.04 -12.51
N ARG A 88 25.03 -4.42 -13.20
CA ARG A 88 24.28 -3.25 -12.74
C ARG A 88 22.85 -3.65 -12.45
N LEU A 89 22.46 -3.68 -11.18
CA LEU A 89 21.10 -3.99 -10.79
C LEU A 89 20.24 -2.72 -10.84
N LYS A 90 19.13 -2.77 -11.57
CA LYS A 90 18.11 -1.74 -11.65
C LYS A 90 16.82 -2.22 -11.01
N THR A 91 16.23 -1.38 -10.17
CA THR A 91 14.96 -1.67 -9.50
C THR A 91 13.99 -0.50 -9.65
N PHE A 92 12.69 -0.78 -9.57
CA PHE A 92 11.65 0.25 -9.62
C PHE A 92 11.15 0.64 -8.22
N PHE A 93 11.59 -0.07 -7.20
CA PHE A 93 11.17 0.18 -5.82
C PHE A 93 12.34 0.14 -4.84
N SER A 94 12.46 1.20 -4.03
CA SER A 94 13.57 1.36 -3.10
C SER A 94 13.39 0.70 -1.74
N GLY A 95 12.39 -0.10 -1.51
CA GLY A 95 12.04 -0.76 -0.23
C GLY A 95 13.18 -0.88 0.80
N TRP A 96 12.90 -1.42 1.96
CA TRP A 96 13.89 -1.47 3.07
C TRP A 96 15.15 -2.29 2.76
N VAL A 97 15.08 -3.26 1.83
CA VAL A 97 16.24 -4.08 1.43
C VAL A 97 17.12 -3.33 0.44
N ALA A 98 16.52 -2.79 -0.63
CA ALA A 98 17.27 -2.14 -1.71
C ALA A 98 17.79 -0.75 -1.34
N SER A 99 17.15 -0.01 -0.40
CA SER A 99 17.48 1.38 -0.12
C SER A 99 18.93 1.59 0.33
N ALA A 100 19.50 0.66 1.08
CA ALA A 100 20.90 0.75 1.49
C ALA A 100 21.86 0.61 0.28
N ALA A 101 21.58 -0.34 -0.61
CA ALA A 101 22.37 -0.58 -1.80
C ALA A 101 22.26 0.58 -2.82
N ILE A 102 21.10 1.23 -2.89
CA ILE A 102 20.87 2.43 -3.70
C ILE A 102 21.69 3.61 -3.14
N GLU A 103 21.66 3.84 -1.81
CA GLU A 103 22.43 4.89 -1.15
C GLU A 103 23.95 4.73 -1.36
N GLU A 104 24.42 3.49 -1.37
CA GLU A 104 25.81 3.13 -1.63
C GLU A 104 26.19 3.18 -3.13
N GLY A 105 25.24 3.50 -4.02
CA GLY A 105 25.46 3.57 -5.47
C GLY A 105 25.66 2.20 -6.13
N ARG A 106 25.26 1.12 -5.48
CA ARG A 106 25.36 -0.24 -6.00
C ARG A 106 24.13 -0.69 -6.80
N VAL A 107 22.98 -0.07 -6.56
CA VAL A 107 21.72 -0.36 -7.22
C VAL A 107 21.12 0.94 -7.77
N ASP A 108 20.70 0.91 -9.02
CA ASP A 108 20.05 2.04 -9.68
C ASP A 108 18.53 1.99 -9.47
N LEU A 109 17.93 3.09 -9.02
CA LEU A 109 16.50 3.24 -8.93
C LEU A 109 15.92 3.88 -10.19
N ILE A 110 14.93 3.24 -10.78
CA ILE A 110 14.10 3.78 -11.87
C ILE A 110 12.79 4.29 -11.27
N PRO A 111 12.60 5.60 -11.07
CA PRO A 111 11.34 6.11 -10.54
C PRO A 111 10.23 5.96 -11.59
N SER A 112 9.23 5.14 -11.28
CA SER A 112 8.07 4.93 -12.14
C SER A 112 6.83 4.58 -11.29
N ARG A 113 5.66 4.88 -11.84
CA ARG A 113 4.40 4.27 -11.36
C ARG A 113 4.37 2.82 -11.87
N PHE A 114 3.98 1.89 -11.02
CA PHE A 114 3.98 0.48 -11.38
C PHE A 114 3.07 0.16 -12.58
N ALA A 115 1.90 0.77 -12.65
CA ALA A 115 1.00 0.61 -13.79
C ALA A 115 1.62 0.98 -15.16
N LYS A 116 2.73 1.73 -15.19
CA LYS A 116 3.41 2.14 -16.43
C LYS A 116 4.60 1.26 -16.82
N ILE A 117 5.05 0.37 -15.96
CA ILE A 117 6.25 -0.45 -16.22
C ILE A 117 6.06 -1.37 -17.44
N PRO A 118 4.90 -2.04 -17.65
CA PRO A 118 4.68 -2.83 -18.87
C PRO A 118 4.98 -2.03 -20.14
N GLN A 119 4.46 -0.79 -20.24
CA GLN A 119 4.70 0.08 -21.39
C GLN A 119 6.19 0.44 -21.59
N LEU A 120 6.98 0.51 -20.51
CA LEU A 120 8.43 0.75 -20.62
C LEU A 120 9.16 -0.44 -21.23
N ILE A 121 8.71 -1.65 -20.95
CA ILE A 121 9.26 -2.88 -21.55
C ILE A 121 8.80 -2.99 -23.00
N GLU A 122 7.50 -2.88 -23.27
CA GLU A 122 6.91 -2.95 -24.62
C GLU A 122 7.50 -1.91 -25.59
N SER A 123 7.75 -0.70 -25.11
CA SER A 123 8.32 0.39 -25.93
C SER A 123 9.82 0.26 -26.19
N LEU A 124 10.45 -0.81 -25.71
CA LEU A 124 11.90 -1.05 -25.79
C LEU A 124 12.76 0.06 -25.15
N LEU A 125 12.17 0.96 -24.36
CA LEU A 125 12.94 1.90 -23.52
C LEU A 125 13.75 1.15 -22.45
N ARG A 126 13.29 -0.07 -22.13
CA ARG A 126 14.01 -1.02 -21.27
C ARG A 126 13.97 -2.40 -21.96
N PRO A 127 14.85 -2.64 -22.93
CA PRO A 127 14.91 -3.93 -23.62
C PRO A 127 15.27 -5.04 -22.63
N VAL A 128 14.69 -6.21 -22.85
CA VAL A 128 14.97 -7.42 -22.09
C VAL A 128 15.51 -8.46 -23.08
N ASP A 129 16.79 -8.83 -22.91
CA ASP A 129 17.41 -9.87 -23.76
C ASP A 129 17.15 -11.27 -23.21
N VAL A 130 17.17 -11.40 -21.88
CA VAL A 130 16.93 -12.65 -21.16
C VAL A 130 15.88 -12.44 -20.09
N ALA A 131 14.84 -13.27 -20.07
CA ALA A 131 13.86 -13.30 -18.98
C ALA A 131 14.00 -14.58 -18.16
N ILE A 132 14.22 -14.45 -16.87
CA ILE A 132 14.36 -15.58 -15.94
C ILE A 132 13.26 -15.48 -14.90
N VAL A 133 12.33 -16.41 -14.91
CA VAL A 133 11.17 -16.43 -14.00
C VAL A 133 11.09 -17.75 -13.25
N GLN A 134 10.56 -17.72 -12.01
CA GLN A 134 10.20 -18.94 -11.29
C GLN A 134 8.83 -19.44 -11.75
N VAL A 135 8.71 -20.77 -11.88
CA VAL A 135 7.45 -21.42 -12.30
C VAL A 135 7.21 -22.73 -11.55
N THR A 136 5.96 -23.15 -11.47
CA THR A 136 5.61 -24.50 -11.02
C THR A 136 6.11 -25.55 -12.01
N PRO A 137 6.23 -26.82 -11.60
CA PRO A 137 6.34 -27.91 -12.58
C PRO A 137 5.19 -27.85 -13.59
N PRO A 138 5.43 -28.21 -14.88
CA PRO A 138 4.39 -28.29 -15.89
C PRO A 138 3.28 -29.28 -15.50
N SER A 139 2.03 -28.94 -15.85
CA SER A 139 0.90 -29.88 -15.79
C SER A 139 0.98 -30.91 -16.90
N GLU A 140 0.07 -31.89 -16.91
CA GLU A 140 -0.08 -32.85 -17.99
C GLU A 140 -0.30 -32.19 -19.37
N ASP A 141 -0.95 -31.02 -19.38
CA ASP A 141 -1.17 -30.21 -20.59
C ASP A 141 0.01 -29.27 -20.91
N GLY A 142 1.14 -29.38 -20.23
CA GLY A 142 2.34 -28.58 -20.45
C GLY A 142 2.32 -27.17 -19.88
N PHE A 143 1.34 -26.78 -19.05
CA PHE A 143 1.28 -25.44 -18.48
C PHE A 143 1.96 -25.33 -17.10
N CYS A 144 2.87 -24.37 -16.98
CA CYS A 144 3.44 -23.91 -15.74
C CYS A 144 2.61 -22.73 -15.19
N SER A 145 2.65 -22.52 -13.87
CA SER A 145 2.14 -21.30 -13.25
C SER A 145 3.30 -20.41 -12.78
N LEU A 146 3.23 -19.10 -13.04
CA LEU A 146 4.11 -18.09 -12.47
C LEU A 146 3.93 -17.97 -10.94
N GLY A 147 2.89 -18.57 -10.39
CA GLY A 147 2.62 -18.67 -8.96
C GLY A 147 2.30 -17.33 -8.32
N ILE A 148 3.22 -16.83 -7.51
CA ILE A 148 2.99 -15.74 -6.55
C ILE A 148 3.40 -14.33 -7.02
N ALA A 149 3.90 -14.19 -8.24
CA ALA A 149 4.21 -12.89 -8.85
C ALA A 149 4.01 -12.96 -10.37
N VAL A 150 2.99 -12.28 -10.84
CA VAL A 150 2.69 -12.16 -12.28
C VAL A 150 3.31 -10.90 -12.86
N ASP A 151 3.14 -9.81 -12.14
CA ASP A 151 3.67 -8.47 -12.41
C ASP A 151 3.83 -8.10 -13.90
N VAL A 152 5.06 -8.07 -14.40
CA VAL A 152 5.43 -7.87 -15.80
C VAL A 152 6.14 -9.11 -16.39
N ALA A 153 5.98 -10.26 -15.75
CA ALA A 153 6.67 -11.49 -16.18
C ALA A 153 6.28 -11.88 -17.61
N HIS A 154 4.99 -11.74 -17.96
CA HIS A 154 4.55 -12.01 -19.34
C HIS A 154 5.18 -11.05 -20.35
N GLU A 155 5.19 -9.74 -20.07
CA GLU A 155 5.84 -8.76 -20.95
C GLU A 155 7.32 -9.04 -21.10
N ALA A 156 7.99 -9.45 -20.03
CA ALA A 156 9.40 -9.81 -20.09
C ALA A 156 9.64 -11.07 -20.93
N LEU A 157 8.81 -12.12 -20.78
CA LEU A 157 8.88 -13.34 -21.57
C LEU A 157 8.56 -13.09 -23.06
N GLU A 158 7.53 -12.29 -23.35
CA GLU A 158 7.12 -11.98 -24.74
C GLU A 158 8.20 -11.21 -25.52
N HIS A 159 8.99 -10.36 -24.83
CA HIS A 159 9.97 -9.49 -25.47
C HIS A 159 11.42 -10.00 -25.39
N ALA A 160 11.71 -10.97 -24.52
CA ALA A 160 13.05 -11.52 -24.36
C ALA A 160 13.44 -12.43 -25.56
N ALA A 161 14.71 -12.39 -25.93
CA ALA A 161 15.27 -13.31 -26.91
C ALA A 161 15.52 -14.70 -26.32
N ILE A 162 15.76 -14.78 -25.01
CA ILE A 162 15.99 -16.03 -24.26
C ILE A 162 15.05 -16.05 -23.06
N CYS A 163 14.22 -17.09 -22.96
CA CYS A 163 13.29 -17.31 -21.87
C CYS A 163 13.72 -18.51 -21.02
N VAL A 164 13.83 -18.30 -19.71
CA VAL A 164 14.29 -19.32 -18.76
C VAL A 164 13.25 -19.51 -17.66
N GLY A 165 12.76 -20.75 -17.51
CA GLY A 165 11.87 -21.14 -16.42
C GLY A 165 12.66 -21.87 -15.32
N GLU A 166 12.73 -21.27 -14.12
CA GLU A 166 13.26 -21.97 -12.93
C GLU A 166 12.11 -22.72 -12.25
N ILE A 167 12.08 -24.04 -12.43
CA ILE A 167 11.04 -24.91 -11.86
C ILE A 167 11.25 -25.08 -10.37
N ASN A 168 10.29 -24.61 -9.56
CA ASN A 168 10.29 -24.77 -8.13
C ASN A 168 8.99 -25.44 -7.66
N THR A 169 9.13 -26.61 -7.03
CA THR A 169 7.99 -27.40 -6.52
C THR A 169 7.30 -26.79 -5.29
N GLN A 170 7.88 -25.72 -4.70
CA GLN A 170 7.29 -25.03 -3.54
C GLN A 170 6.40 -23.86 -3.94
N ILE A 171 6.43 -23.45 -5.22
CA ILE A 171 5.53 -22.40 -5.72
C ILE A 171 4.11 -22.94 -5.79
N PRO A 172 3.10 -22.21 -5.24
CA PRO A 172 1.71 -22.61 -5.41
C PRO A 172 1.26 -22.41 -6.85
N ARG A 173 0.45 -23.32 -7.35
CA ARG A 173 -0.28 -23.15 -8.60
C ARG A 173 -1.42 -22.17 -8.36
N THR A 174 -1.38 -21.01 -8.97
CA THR A 174 -2.37 -19.95 -8.82
C THR A 174 -3.19 -19.75 -10.09
N PHE A 175 -4.25 -18.98 -10.02
CA PHE A 175 -5.18 -18.74 -11.11
C PHE A 175 -5.16 -17.28 -11.55
N GLY A 176 -5.58 -17.05 -12.78
CA GLY A 176 -5.56 -15.75 -13.45
C GLY A 176 -4.59 -15.74 -14.60
N ASP A 177 -3.88 -14.65 -14.77
CA ASP A 177 -2.88 -14.47 -15.81
C ASP A 177 -1.52 -15.04 -15.37
N THR A 178 -1.53 -16.30 -14.91
CA THR A 178 -0.36 -16.96 -14.32
C THR A 178 0.21 -18.09 -15.20
N MET A 179 -0.53 -18.50 -16.23
CA MET A 179 -0.22 -19.71 -16.96
C MET A 179 0.70 -19.42 -18.14
N VAL A 180 1.81 -20.14 -18.20
CA VAL A 180 2.79 -20.09 -19.29
C VAL A 180 3.00 -21.52 -19.80
N HIS A 181 2.89 -21.73 -21.10
CA HIS A 181 3.14 -23.05 -21.65
C HIS A 181 4.64 -23.36 -21.70
N VAL A 182 5.03 -24.58 -21.45
CA VAL A 182 6.44 -25.01 -21.35
C VAL A 182 7.23 -24.72 -22.63
N SER A 183 6.59 -24.71 -23.80
CA SER A 183 7.22 -24.36 -25.07
C SER A 183 7.62 -22.88 -25.22
N GLU A 184 7.18 -22.03 -24.32
CA GLU A 184 7.60 -20.62 -24.28
C GLU A 184 8.99 -20.43 -23.67
N PHE A 185 9.52 -21.46 -23.01
CA PHE A 185 10.85 -21.44 -22.43
C PHE A 185 11.88 -22.10 -23.37
N ASP A 186 12.98 -21.37 -23.61
CA ASP A 186 14.15 -21.93 -24.30
C ASP A 186 14.93 -22.90 -23.40
N PHE A 187 14.90 -22.65 -22.10
CA PHE A 187 15.59 -23.45 -21.09
C PHE A 187 14.72 -23.60 -19.83
N LEU A 188 14.78 -24.79 -19.26
CA LEU A 188 14.22 -25.08 -17.93
C LEU A 188 15.36 -25.44 -16.98
N VAL A 189 15.31 -24.91 -15.75
CA VAL A 189 16.29 -25.18 -14.69
C VAL A 189 15.56 -25.66 -13.44
N ARG A 190 16.03 -26.70 -12.78
CA ARG A 190 15.45 -27.12 -11.49
C ARG A 190 15.94 -26.22 -10.38
N SER A 191 15.03 -25.63 -9.62
CA SER A 191 15.36 -24.86 -8.42
C SER A 191 15.93 -25.79 -7.34
N LYS A 192 17.01 -25.35 -6.69
CA LYS A 192 17.60 -25.98 -5.51
C LYS A 192 17.34 -25.18 -4.23
N ASP A 193 16.82 -23.97 -4.39
CA ASP A 193 16.62 -23.01 -3.32
C ASP A 193 15.14 -22.92 -2.93
N PRO A 194 14.84 -22.76 -1.62
CA PRO A 194 13.47 -22.57 -1.17
C PRO A 194 12.94 -21.21 -1.59
N LEU A 195 11.60 -21.09 -1.62
CA LEU A 195 10.93 -19.79 -1.73
C LEU A 195 11.37 -18.84 -0.59
N ILE A 196 11.24 -17.55 -0.87
CA ILE A 196 11.38 -16.52 0.16
C ILE A 196 10.03 -16.42 0.90
N TYR A 197 10.04 -16.72 2.20
CA TYR A 197 8.88 -16.55 3.07
C TYR A 197 9.05 -15.33 3.95
N PHE A 198 7.92 -14.71 4.31
CA PHE A 198 7.88 -13.66 5.31
C PHE A 198 7.06 -14.14 6.51
N GLU A 199 7.60 -13.91 7.70
CA GLU A 199 6.86 -14.14 8.93
C GLU A 199 5.81 -13.03 9.13
N ARG A 200 4.78 -13.36 9.89
CA ARG A 200 3.76 -12.37 10.26
C ARG A 200 4.36 -11.28 11.15
N TRP A 201 3.84 -10.08 10.99
CA TRP A 201 4.27 -8.96 11.82
C TRP A 201 3.63 -9.02 13.19
N GLU A 202 4.43 -8.79 14.23
CA GLU A 202 3.91 -8.61 15.58
C GLU A 202 3.16 -7.29 15.69
N THR A 203 2.04 -7.31 16.42
CA THR A 203 1.22 -6.14 16.73
C THR A 203 1.35 -5.79 18.21
N ASP A 204 1.06 -4.55 18.55
CA ASP A 204 0.98 -4.04 19.92
C ASP A 204 -0.34 -3.25 20.11
N ASP A 205 -0.61 -2.85 21.34
CA ASP A 205 -1.84 -2.13 21.70
C ASP A 205 -2.00 -0.82 20.91
N VAL A 206 -0.88 -0.17 20.54
CA VAL A 206 -0.91 1.08 19.75
C VAL A 206 -1.41 0.81 18.34
N TRP A 207 -0.88 -0.24 17.69
CA TRP A 207 -1.36 -0.64 16.36
C TRP A 207 -2.80 -1.16 16.40
N ASP A 208 -3.21 -1.84 17.47
CA ASP A 208 -4.58 -2.30 17.63
C ASP A 208 -5.55 -1.11 17.74
N GLN A 209 -5.18 -0.03 18.46
CA GLN A 209 -5.97 1.21 18.52
C GLN A 209 -6.03 1.94 17.16
N VAL A 210 -4.89 2.09 16.47
CA VAL A 210 -4.86 2.64 15.10
C VAL A 210 -5.77 1.86 14.19
N ALA A 211 -5.71 0.53 14.24
CA ALA A 211 -6.53 -0.36 13.41
C ALA A 211 -8.03 -0.24 13.72
N GLN A 212 -8.41 -0.08 14.98
CA GLN A 212 -9.81 0.16 15.37
C GLN A 212 -10.34 1.47 14.77
N HIS A 213 -9.55 2.55 14.82
CA HIS A 213 -9.94 3.82 14.20
C HIS A 213 -10.01 3.71 12.67
N VAL A 214 -9.08 3.01 12.02
CA VAL A 214 -9.17 2.75 10.57
C VAL A 214 -10.42 1.92 10.25
N ALA A 215 -10.69 0.85 11.00
CA ALA A 215 -11.85 -0.02 10.80
C ALA A 215 -13.19 0.70 10.97
N SER A 216 -13.24 1.77 11.80
CA SER A 216 -14.43 2.62 11.94
C SER A 216 -14.79 3.40 10.67
N LEU A 217 -13.81 3.62 9.77
CA LEU A 217 -13.99 4.30 8.48
C LEU A 217 -14.36 3.35 7.34
N ILE A 218 -14.33 2.04 7.58
CA ILE A 218 -14.59 1.01 6.59
C ILE A 218 -16.00 0.48 6.81
N GLU A 219 -16.82 0.58 5.79
CA GLU A 219 -18.20 0.08 5.81
C GLU A 219 -18.26 -1.39 5.37
N ASP A 220 -19.39 -2.04 5.65
CA ASP A 220 -19.71 -3.30 4.99
C ASP A 220 -19.71 -3.11 3.47
N GLU A 221 -19.35 -4.16 2.74
CA GLU A 221 -19.28 -4.18 1.28
C GLU A 221 -18.12 -3.33 0.68
N SER A 222 -17.28 -2.66 1.51
CA SER A 222 -16.11 -1.93 1.03
C SER A 222 -15.12 -2.85 0.31
N CYS A 223 -14.48 -2.33 -0.76
CA CYS A 223 -13.39 -3.01 -1.44
C CYS A 223 -12.04 -2.46 -0.95
N LEU A 224 -11.13 -3.34 -0.54
CA LEU A 224 -9.94 -2.98 0.23
C LEU A 224 -8.65 -3.21 -0.57
N ALA A 225 -7.70 -2.29 -0.41
CA ALA A 225 -6.30 -2.48 -0.75
C ALA A 225 -5.44 -2.45 0.51
N PHE A 226 -4.69 -3.52 0.75
CA PHE A 226 -3.72 -3.65 1.83
C PHE A 226 -2.30 -3.61 1.28
N SER A 227 -1.36 -3.24 2.15
CA SER A 227 0.08 -3.45 1.95
C SER A 227 0.58 -4.42 3.03
N ILE A 228 1.82 -4.27 3.48
CA ILE A 228 2.47 -5.16 4.46
C ILE A 228 2.82 -4.38 5.73
N GLY A 229 2.82 -5.07 6.86
CA GLY A 229 3.25 -4.50 8.14
C GLY A 229 2.25 -4.67 9.28
N PRO A 230 2.61 -4.25 10.50
CA PRO A 230 1.82 -4.49 11.71
C PRO A 230 0.42 -3.86 11.67
N LEU A 231 0.25 -2.73 10.99
CA LEU A 231 -1.06 -2.11 10.78
C LEU A 231 -2.06 -3.09 10.16
N TYR A 232 -1.66 -3.81 9.12
CA TYR A 232 -2.57 -4.69 8.38
C TYR A 232 -2.90 -5.97 9.13
N GLU A 233 -1.96 -6.45 9.96
CA GLU A 233 -2.20 -7.56 10.89
C GLU A 233 -3.27 -7.20 11.93
N ALA A 234 -3.16 -6.01 12.55
CA ALA A 234 -4.13 -5.51 13.50
C ALA A 234 -5.48 -5.20 12.84
N LEU A 235 -5.43 -4.63 11.61
CA LEU A 235 -6.64 -4.24 10.88
C LEU A 235 -7.48 -5.45 10.46
N ALA A 236 -6.86 -6.55 10.04
CA ALA A 236 -7.60 -7.77 9.72
C ALA A 236 -8.40 -8.30 10.93
N LYS A 237 -7.83 -8.22 12.15
CA LYS A 237 -8.55 -8.58 13.38
C LYS A 237 -9.75 -7.65 13.61
N SER A 238 -9.56 -6.33 13.44
CA SER A 238 -10.62 -5.32 13.64
C SER A 238 -11.74 -5.41 12.60
N LEU A 239 -11.45 -5.93 11.40
CA LEU A 239 -12.41 -6.09 10.29
C LEU A 239 -13.10 -7.46 10.26
N ALA A 240 -12.77 -8.39 11.15
CA ALA A 240 -13.29 -9.76 11.13
C ALA A 240 -14.83 -9.86 11.23
N ASN A 241 -15.48 -8.86 11.82
CA ASN A 241 -16.93 -8.77 11.95
C ASN A 241 -17.63 -8.01 10.82
N LYS A 242 -16.89 -7.44 9.88
CA LYS A 242 -17.45 -6.78 8.69
C LYS A 242 -18.03 -7.81 7.73
N ARG A 243 -18.92 -7.37 6.85
CA ARG A 243 -19.63 -8.25 5.92
C ARG A 243 -19.37 -7.85 4.47
N HIS A 244 -19.20 -8.88 3.65
CA HIS A 244 -19.10 -8.76 2.19
C HIS A 244 -17.97 -7.84 1.70
N LEU A 245 -16.88 -7.74 2.43
CA LEU A 245 -15.70 -7.01 1.97
C LEU A 245 -15.20 -7.59 0.64
N GLY A 246 -14.67 -6.72 -0.20
CA GLY A 246 -13.94 -7.04 -1.42
C GLY A 246 -12.44 -6.87 -1.21
N ILE A 247 -11.64 -7.60 -1.97
CA ILE A 247 -10.18 -7.46 -2.00
C ILE A 247 -9.76 -7.15 -3.43
N HIS A 248 -9.13 -6.00 -3.62
CA HIS A 248 -8.41 -5.62 -4.83
C HIS A 248 -7.14 -4.92 -4.36
N SER A 249 -6.08 -5.67 -4.23
CA SER A 249 -4.88 -5.26 -3.49
C SER A 249 -3.63 -5.51 -4.31
N PRO A 250 -2.61 -4.64 -4.24
CA PRO A 250 -1.33 -4.88 -4.91
C PRO A 250 -0.70 -6.19 -4.43
N PHE A 251 -0.83 -6.46 -3.13
CA PHE A 251 -0.26 -7.63 -2.46
C PHE A 251 -1.37 -8.46 -1.81
N PHE A 252 -1.24 -9.78 -1.88
CA PHE A 252 -2.06 -10.70 -1.12
C PHE A 252 -1.24 -11.28 0.04
N THR A 253 -1.74 -11.14 1.26
CA THR A 253 -0.99 -11.40 2.50
C THR A 253 -1.78 -12.26 3.47
N ASP A 254 -1.13 -12.78 4.52
CA ASP A 254 -1.80 -13.57 5.56
C ASP A 254 -3.02 -12.85 6.18
N PRO A 255 -2.98 -11.52 6.50
CA PRO A 255 -4.17 -10.79 6.94
C PRO A 255 -5.36 -10.86 5.98
N LEU A 256 -5.13 -10.76 4.67
CA LEU A 256 -6.20 -10.88 3.66
C LEU A 256 -6.74 -12.32 3.55
N MET A 257 -5.87 -13.33 3.67
CA MET A 257 -6.28 -14.73 3.80
C MET A 257 -7.19 -14.91 5.01
N ASP A 258 -6.84 -14.34 6.17
CA ASP A 258 -7.65 -14.45 7.39
C ASP A 258 -9.04 -13.84 7.21
N LEU A 259 -9.16 -12.67 6.55
CA LEU A 259 -10.46 -12.05 6.22
C LEU A 259 -11.31 -12.92 5.28
N MET A 260 -10.70 -13.63 4.35
CA MET A 260 -11.42 -14.58 3.50
C MET A 260 -11.85 -15.83 4.28
N LYS A 261 -10.99 -16.37 5.12
CA LYS A 261 -11.25 -17.58 5.92
C LYS A 261 -12.31 -17.37 6.97
N CYS A 262 -12.37 -16.20 7.62
CA CYS A 262 -13.42 -15.88 8.59
C CYS A 262 -14.75 -15.47 7.93
N GLY A 263 -14.78 -15.31 6.59
CA GLY A 263 -15.97 -14.96 5.82
C GLY A 263 -16.28 -13.45 5.74
N ALA A 264 -15.46 -12.59 6.34
CA ALA A 264 -15.62 -11.13 6.24
C ALA A 264 -15.45 -10.66 4.78
N ALA A 265 -14.45 -11.20 4.06
CA ALA A 265 -14.18 -10.88 2.66
C ALA A 265 -14.76 -11.95 1.72
N SER A 266 -15.95 -11.71 1.20
CA SER A 266 -16.62 -12.61 0.24
C SER A 266 -16.40 -12.23 -1.23
N ASN A 267 -15.90 -11.05 -1.50
CA ASN A 267 -15.69 -10.47 -2.84
C ASN A 267 -16.97 -10.36 -3.73
N ARG A 268 -18.16 -10.62 -3.17
CA ARG A 268 -19.41 -10.71 -3.93
C ARG A 268 -19.96 -9.36 -4.40
N ARG A 269 -19.55 -8.28 -3.75
CA ARG A 269 -20.03 -6.91 -4.02
C ARG A 269 -19.08 -6.10 -4.91
N LYS A 270 -17.99 -6.68 -5.35
CA LYS A 270 -17.09 -6.07 -6.34
C LYS A 270 -17.75 -6.00 -7.71
N GLU A 271 -17.44 -4.95 -8.47
CA GLU A 271 -17.85 -4.82 -9.87
C GLU A 271 -16.83 -5.52 -10.80
N THR A 272 -15.54 -5.43 -10.48
CA THR A 272 -14.48 -6.11 -11.23
C THR A 272 -14.05 -7.39 -10.52
N TYR A 273 -13.80 -8.46 -11.27
CA TYR A 273 -13.40 -9.78 -10.71
C TYR A 273 -14.32 -10.24 -9.56
N ARG A 274 -15.61 -10.13 -9.77
CA ARG A 274 -16.63 -10.44 -8.77
C ARG A 274 -16.50 -11.88 -8.25
N GLY A 275 -16.53 -12.03 -6.92
CA GLY A 275 -16.40 -13.32 -6.24
C GLY A 275 -14.96 -13.76 -6.01
N LYS A 276 -13.96 -13.01 -6.49
CA LYS A 276 -12.54 -13.32 -6.34
C LYS A 276 -11.77 -12.14 -5.75
N ALA A 277 -10.79 -12.42 -4.90
CA ALA A 277 -9.77 -11.44 -4.55
C ALA A 277 -8.87 -11.20 -5.76
N LEU A 278 -8.49 -9.95 -6.03
CA LEU A 278 -7.61 -9.57 -7.12
C LEU A 278 -6.27 -9.06 -6.59
N THR A 279 -5.18 -9.57 -7.14
CA THR A 279 -3.82 -9.19 -6.76
C THR A 279 -2.81 -9.42 -7.89
N SER A 280 -1.59 -8.90 -7.74
CA SER A 280 -0.46 -9.18 -8.63
C SER A 280 0.66 -9.98 -7.97
N TYR A 281 0.77 -9.87 -6.65
CA TYR A 281 1.80 -10.51 -5.84
C TYR A 281 1.20 -11.19 -4.61
N ALA A 282 1.92 -12.17 -4.04
CA ALA A 282 1.65 -12.67 -2.70
C ALA A 282 2.92 -12.61 -1.85
N PHE A 283 2.78 -12.15 -0.60
CA PHE A 283 3.84 -12.11 0.40
C PHE A 283 3.33 -12.69 1.71
N GLY A 284 4.06 -13.61 2.30
CA GLY A 284 3.68 -14.13 3.61
C GLY A 284 4.29 -15.46 3.96
N THR A 285 3.63 -16.16 4.86
CA THR A 285 4.10 -17.41 5.44
C THR A 285 3.93 -18.59 4.49
N TRP A 286 4.61 -19.70 4.81
CA TRP A 286 4.38 -20.96 4.11
C TRP A 286 2.91 -21.42 4.16
N ARG A 287 2.17 -21.03 5.22
CA ARG A 287 0.73 -21.33 5.35
C ARG A 287 -0.10 -20.61 4.32
N LEU A 288 0.25 -19.35 4.03
CA LEU A 288 -0.36 -18.59 2.96
C LEU A 288 -0.10 -19.26 1.61
N MET A 289 1.16 -19.64 1.32
CA MET A 289 1.51 -20.30 0.05
C MET A 289 0.73 -21.60 -0.14
N LYS A 290 0.64 -22.43 0.91
CA LYS A 290 -0.16 -23.64 0.89
C LYS A 290 -1.66 -23.38 0.67
N TRP A 291 -2.20 -22.28 1.23
CA TRP A 291 -3.60 -21.93 1.06
C TRP A 291 -3.89 -21.37 -0.34
N LEU A 292 -2.93 -20.72 -0.96
CA LEU A 292 -3.04 -20.21 -2.33
C LEU A 292 -2.96 -21.31 -3.39
N ASP A 293 -2.33 -22.44 -3.05
CA ASP A 293 -2.16 -23.53 -4.00
C ASP A 293 -3.51 -24.07 -4.47
N SER A 294 -3.72 -23.99 -5.78
CA SER A 294 -4.95 -24.39 -6.46
C SER A 294 -6.23 -23.73 -5.90
N ASN A 295 -6.12 -22.51 -5.38
CA ASN A 295 -7.25 -21.77 -4.81
C ASN A 295 -7.88 -20.81 -5.83
N PRO A 296 -9.06 -21.14 -6.40
CA PRO A 296 -9.69 -20.32 -7.44
C PRO A 296 -10.32 -19.01 -6.93
N MET A 297 -10.33 -18.79 -5.60
CA MET A 297 -10.90 -17.59 -5.01
C MET A 297 -9.95 -16.38 -5.06
N VAL A 298 -8.69 -16.60 -5.44
CA VAL A 298 -7.69 -15.53 -5.61
C VAL A 298 -7.26 -15.50 -7.07
N GLU A 299 -7.43 -14.34 -7.68
CA GLU A 299 -7.07 -14.06 -9.08
C GLU A 299 -5.80 -13.23 -9.12
N PHE A 300 -4.75 -13.76 -9.75
CA PHE A 300 -3.49 -13.06 -9.98
C PHE A 300 -3.49 -12.46 -11.38
N GLN A 301 -3.23 -11.18 -11.49
CA GLN A 301 -3.22 -10.47 -12.76
C GLN A 301 -1.98 -9.58 -12.89
N ARG A 302 -1.63 -9.21 -14.14
CA ARG A 302 -0.55 -8.28 -14.44
C ARG A 302 -0.79 -6.90 -13.78
N ILE A 303 0.30 -6.18 -13.53
CA ILE A 303 0.21 -4.87 -12.83
C ILE A 303 -0.57 -3.82 -13.62
N ASP A 304 -0.59 -3.86 -14.95
CA ASP A 304 -1.40 -2.97 -15.78
C ASP A 304 -2.92 -3.12 -15.56
N LYS A 305 -3.36 -4.26 -15.04
CA LYS A 305 -4.76 -4.52 -14.68
C LYS A 305 -5.02 -4.25 -13.19
N VAL A 306 -4.15 -4.76 -12.30
CA VAL A 306 -4.33 -4.63 -10.83
C VAL A 306 -4.14 -3.19 -10.38
N PHE A 307 -3.18 -2.47 -10.95
CA PHE A 307 -2.82 -1.11 -10.57
C PHE A 307 -3.51 -0.05 -11.45
N ASN A 308 -4.43 -0.46 -12.32
CA ASN A 308 -5.16 0.47 -13.19
C ASN A 308 -6.21 1.25 -12.40
N PRO A 309 -6.08 2.58 -12.25
CA PRO A 309 -7.04 3.38 -11.49
C PRO A 309 -8.48 3.27 -11.99
N LEU A 310 -8.68 3.07 -13.31
CA LEU A 310 -10.02 2.89 -13.88
C LEU A 310 -10.64 1.55 -13.49
N VAL A 311 -9.83 0.49 -13.35
CA VAL A 311 -10.31 -0.82 -12.89
C VAL A 311 -10.59 -0.79 -11.40
N ILE A 312 -9.72 -0.15 -10.62
CA ILE A 312 -9.87 0.05 -9.18
C ILE A 312 -11.15 0.84 -8.90
N GLY A 313 -11.33 1.99 -9.58
CA GLY A 313 -12.44 2.91 -9.38
C GLY A 313 -13.83 2.37 -9.73
N ARG A 314 -13.91 1.27 -10.49
CA ARG A 314 -15.19 0.58 -10.73
C ARG A 314 -15.74 -0.13 -9.50
N ASN A 315 -14.90 -0.47 -8.52
CA ASN A 315 -15.37 -1.11 -7.29
C ASN A 315 -15.89 -0.03 -6.34
N PRO A 316 -17.18 -0.02 -6.00
CA PRO A 316 -17.73 0.99 -5.09
C PRO A 316 -17.14 0.86 -3.68
N LYS A 317 -17.13 1.96 -2.94
CA LYS A 317 -16.57 2.05 -1.59
C LYS A 317 -15.13 1.52 -1.51
N PHE A 318 -14.32 1.86 -2.52
CA PHE A 318 -12.94 1.41 -2.53
C PHE A 318 -12.11 2.17 -1.48
N VAL A 319 -11.45 1.43 -0.60
CA VAL A 319 -10.63 2.02 0.46
C VAL A 319 -9.18 1.59 0.28
N THR A 320 -8.32 2.57 0.00
CA THR A 320 -6.88 2.36 0.06
C THR A 320 -6.35 2.78 1.42
N ILE A 321 -5.63 1.88 2.08
CA ILE A 321 -5.02 2.12 3.39
C ILE A 321 -3.50 2.11 3.21
N VAL A 322 -2.87 3.24 3.53
CA VAL A 322 -1.43 3.44 3.36
C VAL A 322 -0.78 3.66 4.72
N ALA A 323 0.21 2.83 5.05
CA ALA A 323 1.03 3.05 6.23
C ALA A 323 1.98 4.22 5.99
N ALA A 324 1.82 5.31 6.77
CA ALA A 324 2.68 6.49 6.72
C ALA A 324 3.77 6.43 7.79
N ARG A 325 4.84 7.17 7.60
CA ARG A 325 5.91 7.34 8.59
C ARG A 325 5.84 8.69 9.30
N ARG A 326 5.44 9.71 8.58
CA ARG A 326 5.35 11.09 9.09
C ARG A 326 4.18 11.79 8.40
N VAL A 327 3.63 12.78 9.08
CA VAL A 327 2.69 13.74 8.51
C VAL A 327 2.99 15.12 9.07
N ASP A 328 2.81 16.16 8.28
CA ASP A 328 2.92 17.52 8.79
C ASP A 328 1.57 18.23 8.82
N LEU A 329 1.58 19.41 9.45
CA LEU A 329 0.37 20.19 9.68
C LEU A 329 -0.32 20.70 8.40
N TYR A 330 0.32 20.58 7.25
CA TYR A 330 -0.32 20.82 5.93
C TYR A 330 -1.06 19.59 5.41
N GLY A 331 -0.80 18.41 6.00
CA GLY A 331 -1.28 17.12 5.52
C GLY A 331 -0.35 16.46 4.49
N ARG A 332 0.91 16.93 4.38
CA ARG A 332 1.91 16.27 3.56
C ARG A 332 2.41 15.03 4.26
N ILE A 333 2.49 13.93 3.52
CA ILE A 333 2.82 12.61 4.06
C ILE A 333 4.26 12.24 3.73
N GLY A 334 5.03 11.83 4.72
CA GLY A 334 6.28 11.11 4.54
C GLY A 334 6.00 9.61 4.55
N LEU A 335 6.29 8.92 3.46
CA LEU A 335 6.08 7.48 3.33
C LEU A 335 7.26 6.71 3.95
N HIS A 336 7.99 5.96 3.16
CA HIS A 336 9.15 5.25 3.67
C HIS A 336 10.28 6.22 4.01
N THR A 337 10.94 5.98 5.13
CA THR A 337 12.26 6.57 5.36
C THR A 337 13.27 5.66 4.69
N GLY A 338 13.58 5.93 3.42
CA GLY A 338 14.81 5.42 2.83
C GLY A 338 16.01 5.89 3.66
N LYS A 339 17.16 5.27 3.50
CA LYS A 339 18.40 5.80 4.08
C LYS A 339 18.86 7.00 3.26
N GLY A 340 19.41 8.01 3.94
CA GLY A 340 19.96 9.19 3.30
C GLY A 340 18.96 9.98 2.47
N ILE A 341 19.37 10.36 1.26
CA ILE A 341 18.56 11.17 0.32
C ILE A 341 17.78 10.32 -0.70
N VAL A 342 17.79 8.99 -0.54
CA VAL A 342 17.14 8.11 -1.50
C VAL A 342 15.63 8.28 -1.43
N ALA A 343 15.06 8.83 -2.49
CA ALA A 343 13.63 8.90 -2.68
C ALA A 343 13.12 7.57 -3.22
N ALA A 344 12.09 6.99 -2.61
CA ALA A 344 11.37 5.89 -3.21
C ALA A 344 10.63 6.38 -4.48
N GLY A 345 10.52 5.51 -5.47
CA GLY A 345 9.55 5.73 -6.55
C GLY A 345 8.13 5.76 -5.96
N PRO A 346 7.14 6.30 -6.69
CA PRO A 346 5.75 6.37 -6.25
C PRO A 346 5.11 4.99 -6.10
N ALA A 347 5.70 3.95 -6.66
CA ALA A 347 5.22 2.57 -6.66
C ALA A 347 3.71 2.48 -6.96
N GLU A 348 2.97 1.73 -6.14
CA GLU A 348 1.53 1.52 -6.24
C GLU A 348 0.68 2.65 -5.64
N VAL A 349 1.23 3.44 -4.73
CA VAL A 349 0.44 4.34 -3.86
C VAL A 349 -0.42 5.31 -4.65
N MET A 350 0.16 5.99 -5.67
CA MET A 350 -0.58 6.94 -6.51
C MET A 350 -1.69 6.27 -7.33
N ASP A 351 -1.45 5.07 -7.84
CA ASP A 351 -2.43 4.35 -8.67
C ASP A 351 -3.66 3.97 -7.84
N PHE A 352 -3.45 3.48 -6.62
CA PHE A 352 -4.53 3.07 -5.71
C PHE A 352 -5.28 4.26 -5.12
N ILE A 353 -4.60 5.39 -4.83
CA ILE A 353 -5.27 6.62 -4.39
C ILE A 353 -6.13 7.20 -5.51
N THR A 354 -5.58 7.31 -6.73
CA THR A 354 -6.37 7.76 -7.88
C THR A 354 -7.58 6.85 -8.13
N GLY A 355 -7.41 5.54 -7.97
CA GLY A 355 -8.52 4.58 -8.05
C GLY A 355 -9.58 4.80 -6.96
N ALA A 356 -9.17 5.09 -5.74
CA ALA A 356 -10.09 5.41 -4.64
C ALA A 356 -10.88 6.72 -4.91
N GLU A 357 -10.24 7.74 -5.47
CA GLU A 357 -10.90 8.99 -5.87
C GLU A 357 -11.96 8.79 -6.97
N LEU A 358 -11.69 7.87 -7.90
CA LEU A 358 -12.63 7.52 -8.98
C LEU A 358 -13.77 6.61 -8.50
N SER A 359 -13.63 5.97 -7.36
CA SER A 359 -14.63 5.04 -6.81
C SER A 359 -15.78 5.80 -6.14
N GLU A 360 -17.02 5.40 -6.43
CA GLU A 360 -18.18 5.91 -5.70
C GLU A 360 -18.10 5.53 -4.21
N GLY A 361 -18.03 6.54 -3.33
CA GLY A 361 -17.82 6.34 -1.91
C GLY A 361 -16.40 5.90 -1.54
N GLY A 362 -15.45 6.02 -2.45
CA GLY A 362 -14.06 5.64 -2.21
C GLY A 362 -13.34 6.55 -1.23
N ARG A 363 -12.26 6.06 -0.61
CA ARG A 363 -11.51 6.78 0.44
C ARG A 363 -10.02 6.44 0.39
N SER A 364 -9.20 7.45 0.69
CA SER A 364 -7.77 7.28 0.97
C SER A 364 -7.49 7.52 2.46
N ILE A 365 -6.90 6.54 3.12
CA ILE A 365 -6.60 6.57 4.56
C ILE A 365 -5.09 6.39 4.74
N PHE A 366 -4.46 7.36 5.42
CA PHE A 366 -3.07 7.26 5.84
C PHE A 366 -3.02 7.00 7.35
N ALA A 367 -2.40 5.90 7.75
CA ALA A 367 -2.35 5.50 9.15
C ALA A 367 -0.91 5.40 9.66
N LEU A 368 -0.68 5.91 10.87
CA LEU A 368 0.62 5.89 11.53
C LEU A 368 0.44 5.94 13.05
N THR A 369 1.44 5.51 13.79
CA THR A 369 1.51 5.78 15.23
C THR A 369 1.89 7.24 15.46
N SER A 370 1.36 7.91 16.47
CA SER A 370 1.66 9.31 16.76
C SER A 370 3.14 9.54 17.07
N ARG A 371 3.81 8.53 17.63
CA ARG A 371 5.25 8.48 17.88
C ARG A 371 5.88 7.21 17.32
N ASP A 372 7.15 7.27 16.96
CA ASP A 372 7.92 6.09 16.57
C ASP A 372 8.41 5.28 17.81
N ARG A 373 9.00 4.13 17.56
CA ARG A 373 9.55 3.26 18.62
C ARG A 373 10.62 3.91 19.51
N ALA A 374 11.23 5.00 19.03
CA ALA A 374 12.20 5.79 19.81
C ALA A 374 11.53 6.95 20.56
N GLY A 375 10.19 7.02 20.56
CA GLY A 375 9.42 8.08 21.22
C GLY A 375 9.40 9.43 20.48
N ARG A 376 9.90 9.50 19.25
CA ARG A 376 9.92 10.72 18.44
C ARG A 376 8.58 10.94 17.76
N ALA A 377 8.10 12.20 17.77
CA ALA A 377 6.84 12.57 17.14
C ALA A 377 6.81 12.24 15.63
N ASN A 378 5.69 11.69 15.16
CA ASN A 378 5.43 11.40 13.76
C ASN A 378 4.53 12.46 13.11
N ILE A 379 3.82 13.28 13.91
CA ILE A 379 3.13 14.48 13.45
C ILE A 379 4.06 15.67 13.67
N LEU A 380 4.42 16.35 12.59
CA LEU A 380 5.47 17.37 12.56
C LEU A 380 4.92 18.72 12.06
N LEU A 381 5.64 19.81 12.33
CA LEU A 381 5.34 21.09 11.70
C LEU A 381 5.53 21.02 10.17
N SER A 382 6.57 20.34 9.70
CA SER A 382 6.89 20.20 8.29
C SER A 382 7.68 18.92 8.03
N VAL A 383 7.32 18.21 6.95
CA VAL A 383 8.08 17.07 6.40
C VAL A 383 8.91 17.47 5.17
N ALA A 384 9.11 18.76 4.91
CA ALA A 384 9.80 19.24 3.71
C ALA A 384 11.24 18.69 3.56
N ALA A 385 11.89 18.33 4.65
CA ALA A 385 13.22 17.71 4.64
C ALA A 385 13.20 16.18 4.44
N HIS A 386 12.02 15.55 4.38
CA HIS A 386 11.91 14.11 4.14
C HIS A 386 12.09 13.79 2.65
N PRO A 387 12.94 12.83 2.28
CA PRO A 387 13.18 12.51 0.87
C PRO A 387 11.96 11.87 0.19
N ASN A 388 11.16 11.10 0.94
CA ASN A 388 10.05 10.32 0.41
C ASN A 388 8.70 10.93 0.79
N GLN A 389 8.38 12.07 0.17
CA GLN A 389 7.08 12.71 0.34
C GLN A 389 6.08 12.16 -0.70
N PHE A 390 4.86 11.91 -0.25
CA PHE A 390 3.74 11.69 -1.13
C PHE A 390 3.36 13.01 -1.82
N ALA A 391 3.41 13.04 -3.15
CA ALA A 391 3.26 14.27 -3.93
C ALA A 391 1.81 14.79 -4.01
N GLY A 392 0.80 13.92 -3.80
CA GLY A 392 -0.63 14.25 -3.91
C GLY A 392 -1.25 14.53 -2.55
N PHE A 393 -0.73 15.49 -1.77
CA PHE A 393 -1.26 15.75 -0.43
C PHE A 393 -2.71 16.27 -0.41
N GLU A 394 -3.20 16.80 -1.53
CA GLU A 394 -4.61 17.16 -1.76
C GLU A 394 -5.52 15.92 -1.76
N SER A 395 -5.01 14.77 -2.18
CA SER A 395 -5.71 13.49 -2.24
C SER A 395 -5.72 12.72 -0.91
N VAL A 396 -5.19 13.31 0.16
CA VAL A 396 -5.21 12.72 1.49
C VAL A 396 -6.59 12.92 2.11
N GLY A 397 -7.43 11.87 2.13
CA GLY A 397 -8.78 11.93 2.68
C GLY A 397 -8.78 11.97 4.20
N ALA A 398 -8.08 11.04 4.84
CA ALA A 398 -7.97 10.97 6.30
C ALA A 398 -6.58 10.53 6.76
N VAL A 399 -6.17 11.05 7.92
CA VAL A 399 -5.00 10.60 8.68
C VAL A 399 -5.47 10.00 10.00
N VAL A 400 -4.93 8.82 10.36
CA VAL A 400 -5.36 8.06 11.54
C VAL A 400 -4.16 7.76 12.43
N THR A 401 -4.34 7.99 13.73
CA THR A 401 -3.41 7.55 14.79
C THR A 401 -4.17 6.80 15.89
N GLU A 402 -3.48 6.35 16.93
CA GLU A 402 -4.09 5.77 18.14
C GLU A 402 -4.97 6.78 18.90
N TYR A 403 -4.83 8.08 18.62
CA TYR A 403 -5.65 9.15 19.25
C TYR A 403 -6.87 9.56 18.41
N GLY A 404 -7.10 8.93 17.26
CA GLY A 404 -8.30 9.14 16.45
C GLY A 404 -8.04 9.44 14.98
N VAL A 405 -9.01 10.11 14.36
CA VAL A 405 -9.08 10.39 12.92
C VAL A 405 -9.05 11.89 12.67
N ALA A 406 -8.18 12.34 11.77
CA ALA A 406 -8.19 13.69 11.19
C ALA A 406 -8.66 13.61 9.73
N TYR A 407 -9.83 14.15 9.44
CA TYR A 407 -10.33 14.28 8.07
C TYR A 407 -9.69 15.52 7.43
N LEU A 408 -9.10 15.37 6.25
CA LEU A 408 -8.37 16.44 5.58
C LEU A 408 -9.01 16.90 4.27
N GLU A 409 -9.84 16.07 3.67
CA GLU A 409 -10.52 16.39 2.41
C GLU A 409 -11.42 17.62 2.56
N GLY A 410 -11.33 18.56 1.61
CA GLY A 410 -12.14 19.79 1.61
C GLY A 410 -11.78 20.80 2.69
N ARG A 411 -10.76 20.55 3.52
CA ARG A 411 -10.36 21.43 4.62
C ARG A 411 -9.23 22.38 4.24
N SER A 412 -9.31 23.61 4.76
CA SER A 412 -8.21 24.57 4.68
C SER A 412 -6.97 24.07 5.43
N VAL A 413 -5.81 24.64 5.14
CA VAL A 413 -4.56 24.27 5.85
C VAL A 413 -4.70 24.47 7.36
N ARG A 414 -5.42 25.48 7.81
CA ARG A 414 -5.65 25.74 9.23
C ARG A 414 -6.49 24.66 9.89
N GLU A 415 -7.57 24.26 9.27
CA GLU A 415 -8.42 23.17 9.74
C GLU A 415 -7.70 21.83 9.72
N ARG A 416 -6.89 21.56 8.66
CA ARG A 416 -6.01 20.39 8.60
C ARG A 416 -5.04 20.37 9.79
N ALA A 417 -4.38 21.51 10.05
CA ALA A 417 -3.43 21.63 11.15
C ALA A 417 -4.09 21.33 12.50
N GLN A 418 -5.27 21.90 12.76
CA GLN A 418 -6.01 21.65 14.00
C GLN A 418 -6.39 20.17 14.13
N ALA A 419 -6.96 19.57 13.08
CA ALA A 419 -7.34 18.16 13.08
C ALA A 419 -6.14 17.23 13.32
N LEU A 420 -4.97 17.53 12.74
CA LEU A 420 -3.75 16.75 12.93
C LEU A 420 -3.16 16.93 14.33
N ILE A 421 -3.26 18.12 14.93
CA ILE A 421 -2.86 18.36 16.32
C ILE A 421 -3.74 17.55 17.28
N ASP A 422 -5.04 17.47 17.02
CA ASP A 422 -5.98 16.73 17.88
C ASP A 422 -5.66 15.23 17.95
N ILE A 423 -5.08 14.67 16.91
CA ILE A 423 -4.67 13.25 16.85
C ILE A 423 -3.17 13.03 17.12
N ALA A 424 -2.41 14.08 17.42
CA ALA A 424 -1.02 13.97 17.86
C ALA A 424 -0.93 13.40 19.28
N HIS A 425 0.23 12.87 19.64
CA HIS A 425 0.49 12.48 21.04
C HIS A 425 0.26 13.67 21.98
N PRO A 426 -0.44 13.50 23.11
CA PRO A 426 -0.80 14.61 24.00
C PRO A 426 0.36 15.53 24.37
N ASP A 427 1.54 14.97 24.67
CA ASP A 427 2.72 15.75 25.05
C ASP A 427 3.29 16.60 23.90
N ASP A 428 2.98 16.28 22.65
CA ASP A 428 3.49 17.01 21.48
C ASP A 428 2.57 18.17 21.06
N ARG A 429 1.28 18.13 21.47
CA ARG A 429 0.25 19.08 21.01
C ARG A 429 0.59 20.53 21.33
N ALA A 430 0.97 20.83 22.58
CA ALA A 430 1.33 22.18 23.00
C ALA A 430 2.49 22.76 22.17
N GLY A 431 3.51 21.93 21.92
CA GLY A 431 4.64 22.30 21.09
C GLY A 431 4.27 22.57 19.64
N LEU A 432 3.36 21.75 19.07
CA LEU A 432 2.85 21.92 17.71
C LEU A 432 2.03 23.20 17.57
N VAL A 433 1.11 23.47 18.51
CA VAL A 433 0.29 24.70 18.52
C VAL A 433 1.17 25.94 18.55
N ARG A 434 2.16 26.01 19.46
CA ARG A 434 3.09 27.14 19.54
C ARG A 434 3.82 27.36 18.21
N LYS A 435 4.43 26.31 17.65
CA LYS A 435 5.14 26.38 16.36
C LYS A 435 4.21 26.75 15.21
N ALA A 436 2.96 26.28 15.22
CA ALA A 436 1.97 26.58 14.18
C ALA A 436 1.51 28.05 14.24
N LYS A 437 1.37 28.63 15.44
CA LYS A 437 1.11 30.06 15.62
C LYS A 437 2.27 30.92 15.12
N ASP A 438 3.50 30.57 15.51
CA ASP A 438 4.71 31.29 15.06
C ASP A 438 4.84 31.32 13.54
N LYS A 439 4.40 30.25 12.87
CA LYS A 439 4.38 30.13 11.40
C LYS A 439 3.08 30.62 10.76
N LYS A 440 2.15 31.18 11.52
CA LYS A 440 0.84 31.69 11.07
C LYS A 440 -0.03 30.62 10.38
N ILE A 441 0.21 29.35 10.68
CA ILE A 441 -0.63 28.23 10.26
C ILE A 441 -1.92 28.23 11.08
N LEU A 442 -1.83 28.46 12.39
CA LEU A 442 -2.95 28.71 13.27
C LEU A 442 -3.09 30.22 13.56
N TYR A 443 -4.27 30.65 13.97
CA TYR A 443 -4.49 32.02 14.45
C TYR A 443 -3.68 32.28 15.73
N GLY A 444 -3.24 33.51 15.93
CA GLY A 444 -2.49 33.89 17.13
C GLY A 444 -3.29 33.75 18.43
N ASP A 445 -4.60 33.97 18.33
CA ASP A 445 -5.59 33.86 19.42
C ASP A 445 -6.20 32.45 19.57
N GLN A 446 -5.73 31.45 18.80
CA GLN A 446 -6.14 30.04 18.96
C GLN A 446 -5.97 29.59 20.41
N ILE A 447 -7.05 29.16 21.07
CA ILE A 447 -7.01 28.62 22.43
C ILE A 447 -6.44 27.21 22.41
N PHE A 448 -5.63 26.86 23.37
CA PHE A 448 -5.17 25.50 23.64
C PHE A 448 -5.06 25.27 25.14
N LEU A 449 -5.87 24.39 25.66
CA LEU A 449 -5.90 23.99 27.07
C LEU A 449 -5.11 22.70 27.24
N GLU A 450 -3.83 22.80 27.62
CA GLU A 450 -2.89 21.64 27.63
C GLU A 450 -3.36 20.53 28.57
N GLU A 451 -3.77 20.87 29.79
CA GLU A 451 -4.27 19.89 30.76
C GLU A 451 -5.54 19.20 30.28
N SER A 452 -6.45 19.97 29.71
CA SER A 452 -7.71 19.49 29.19
C SER A 452 -7.51 18.55 27.98
N ALA A 453 -6.53 18.84 27.12
CA ALA A 453 -6.21 17.99 25.98
C ALA A 453 -5.69 16.59 26.38
N ARG A 454 -5.10 16.48 27.59
CA ARG A 454 -4.70 15.18 28.16
C ARG A 454 -5.88 14.39 28.73
N LEU A 455 -6.93 15.09 29.18
CA LEU A 455 -8.12 14.52 29.81
C LEU A 455 -9.25 14.25 28.81
N TYR A 456 -8.98 14.37 27.50
CA TYR A 456 -10.00 14.13 26.48
C TYR A 456 -10.66 12.76 26.66
N PRO A 457 -11.99 12.71 26.91
CA PRO A 457 -12.69 11.48 27.24
C PRO A 457 -13.02 10.69 25.96
N ALA A 458 -12.03 9.98 25.42
CA ALA A 458 -12.18 9.20 24.18
C ALA A 458 -13.24 8.09 24.31
N ASP A 459 -13.47 7.59 25.52
CA ASP A 459 -14.44 6.52 25.81
C ASP A 459 -15.89 6.98 25.69
N LEU A 460 -16.14 8.28 25.63
CA LEU A 460 -17.46 8.86 25.42
C LEU A 460 -17.83 8.87 23.92
N ALA A 461 -17.78 7.72 23.29
CA ALA A 461 -18.24 7.55 21.92
C ALA A 461 -19.39 6.55 21.89
N ALA A 462 -20.50 6.91 21.23
CA ALA A 462 -21.66 6.05 21.06
C ALA A 462 -22.34 6.31 19.72
N THR A 463 -22.92 5.29 19.14
CA THR A 463 -23.79 5.43 17.97
C THR A 463 -25.23 5.18 18.37
N LEU A 464 -26.10 6.10 18.06
CA LEU A 464 -27.55 6.03 18.36
C LEU A 464 -28.33 5.97 17.05
N ALA A 465 -29.19 4.98 16.93
CA ALA A 465 -30.22 4.96 15.89
C ALA A 465 -31.38 5.89 16.28
N THR A 466 -31.78 6.76 15.37
CA THR A 466 -32.91 7.67 15.57
C THR A 466 -34.22 7.08 15.05
N LYS A 467 -35.35 7.66 15.44
CA LYS A 467 -36.69 7.29 14.94
C LYS A 467 -36.87 7.52 13.43
N GLY A 468 -35.93 8.18 12.76
CA GLY A 468 -35.97 8.54 11.33
C GLY A 468 -34.98 7.74 10.48
N ASP A 469 -34.55 6.56 10.90
CA ASP A 469 -33.61 5.65 10.20
C ASP A 469 -32.23 6.23 9.86
N PHE A 470 -31.78 7.27 10.58
CA PHE A 470 -30.41 7.73 10.48
C PHE A 470 -29.66 7.57 11.81
N GLU A 471 -28.38 7.27 11.70
CA GLU A 471 -27.50 7.11 12.85
C GLU A 471 -26.90 8.48 13.25
N ILE A 472 -26.84 8.70 14.56
CA ILE A 472 -26.10 9.82 15.15
C ILE A 472 -24.91 9.25 15.90
N ARG A 473 -23.72 9.64 15.52
CA ARG A 473 -22.50 9.33 16.26
C ARG A 473 -22.24 10.42 17.29
N LEU A 474 -22.23 10.05 18.54
CA LEU A 474 -21.94 10.94 19.66
C LEU A 474 -20.47 10.82 20.05
N ARG A 475 -19.81 11.90 20.33
CA ARG A 475 -18.47 11.96 20.95
C ARG A 475 -18.25 13.26 21.69
N ALA A 476 -17.23 13.28 22.51
CA ALA A 476 -16.74 14.52 23.11
C ALA A 476 -16.32 15.51 22.01
N ILE A 477 -16.58 16.81 22.23
CA ILE A 477 -16.22 17.89 21.30
C ILE A 477 -14.68 18.03 21.20
N ARG A 478 -14.19 18.47 20.06
CA ARG A 478 -12.76 18.73 19.81
C ARG A 478 -12.56 20.15 19.28
N PRO A 479 -11.37 20.74 19.47
CA PRO A 479 -11.03 22.03 18.86
C PRO A 479 -11.22 22.06 17.33
N SER A 480 -11.02 20.93 16.65
CA SER A 480 -11.26 20.79 15.20
C SER A 480 -12.73 20.83 14.78
N ASP A 481 -13.68 20.82 15.73
CA ASP A 481 -15.12 20.95 15.42
C ASP A 481 -15.56 22.40 15.21
N GLU A 482 -14.67 23.37 15.39
CA GLU A 482 -14.97 24.80 15.34
C GLU A 482 -15.80 25.18 14.11
N GLU A 483 -15.35 24.84 12.91
CA GLU A 483 -16.02 25.25 11.68
C GLU A 483 -17.40 24.57 11.53
N GLY A 484 -17.49 23.28 11.88
CA GLY A 484 -18.76 22.57 11.92
C GLY A 484 -19.77 23.20 12.89
N MET A 485 -19.29 23.58 14.06
CA MET A 485 -20.11 24.26 15.08
C MET A 485 -20.53 25.67 14.66
N ARG A 486 -19.65 26.41 13.96
CA ARG A 486 -20.00 27.71 13.37
C ARG A 486 -21.09 27.57 12.31
N HIS A 487 -20.95 26.63 11.41
CA HIS A 487 -21.96 26.34 10.39
C HIS A 487 -23.29 25.92 11.00
N LEU A 488 -23.25 25.09 12.04
CA LEU A 488 -24.45 24.69 12.78
C LEU A 488 -25.14 25.91 13.41
N PHE A 489 -24.37 26.80 14.06
CA PHE A 489 -24.89 28.02 14.68
C PHE A 489 -25.69 28.87 13.67
N TYR A 490 -25.16 29.12 12.48
CA TYR A 490 -25.84 29.95 11.46
C TYR A 490 -27.03 29.26 10.78
N ARG A 491 -27.29 28.00 11.10
CA ARG A 491 -28.48 27.24 10.65
C ARG A 491 -29.57 27.14 11.71
N PHE A 492 -29.30 27.59 12.93
CA PHE A 492 -30.32 27.63 14.00
C PHE A 492 -31.37 28.68 13.71
N SER A 493 -32.61 28.40 14.12
CA SER A 493 -33.63 29.43 14.27
C SER A 493 -33.30 30.34 15.46
N ASP A 494 -33.84 31.56 15.46
CA ASP A 494 -33.66 32.50 16.58
C ASP A 494 -34.10 31.88 17.92
N GLU A 495 -35.19 31.09 17.90
CA GLU A 495 -35.69 30.36 19.06
C GLU A 495 -34.68 29.30 19.55
N ALA A 496 -34.05 28.55 18.62
CA ALA A 496 -33.03 27.57 18.96
C ALA A 496 -31.76 28.24 19.53
N VAL A 497 -31.34 29.39 18.97
CA VAL A 497 -30.24 30.19 19.48
C VAL A 497 -30.56 30.65 20.92
N TYR A 498 -31.75 31.20 21.15
CA TYR A 498 -32.16 31.66 22.48
C TYR A 498 -32.22 30.52 23.49
N SER A 499 -32.80 29.36 23.08
CA SER A 499 -32.91 28.19 23.97
C SER A 499 -31.54 27.61 24.37
N ARG A 500 -30.52 27.78 23.52
CA ARG A 500 -29.17 27.29 23.80
C ARG A 500 -28.31 28.28 24.58
N TYR A 501 -28.41 29.57 24.27
CA TYR A 501 -27.50 30.59 24.80
C TYR A 501 -28.18 31.51 25.84
N PHE A 502 -29.49 31.39 26.03
CA PHE A 502 -30.33 32.21 26.94
C PHE A 502 -30.26 33.72 26.69
N HIS A 503 -29.76 34.11 25.53
CA HIS A 503 -29.75 35.51 25.03
C HIS A 503 -29.67 35.51 23.51
N SER A 504 -29.98 36.66 22.93
CA SER A 504 -29.87 36.82 21.46
C SER A 504 -28.42 36.92 21.05
N VAL A 505 -27.97 36.02 20.20
CA VAL A 505 -26.62 36.01 19.61
C VAL A 505 -26.77 36.04 18.09
N SER A 506 -26.32 37.13 17.47
CA SER A 506 -26.45 37.34 16.03
C SER A 506 -25.23 36.85 15.23
N SER A 507 -24.10 36.63 15.90
CA SER A 507 -22.88 36.15 15.22
C SER A 507 -22.02 35.30 16.14
N MET A 508 -21.28 34.37 15.54
CA MET A 508 -20.39 33.47 16.23
C MET A 508 -18.98 33.52 15.58
N PRO A 509 -18.20 34.58 15.89
CA PRO A 509 -16.85 34.73 15.36
C PRO A 509 -15.91 33.68 15.96
N HIS A 510 -14.75 33.50 15.31
CA HIS A 510 -13.72 32.52 15.69
C HIS A 510 -13.39 32.61 17.21
N ALA A 511 -13.02 33.78 17.69
CA ALA A 511 -12.64 33.97 19.11
C ALA A 511 -13.70 33.47 20.10
N LYS A 512 -14.99 33.64 19.77
CA LYS A 512 -16.10 33.18 20.62
C LYS A 512 -16.34 31.68 20.48
N MET A 513 -16.24 31.13 19.27
CA MET A 513 -16.40 29.68 19.04
C MET A 513 -15.29 28.89 19.72
N GLN A 514 -14.07 29.43 19.80
CA GLN A 514 -12.96 28.82 20.52
C GLN A 514 -13.29 28.49 21.98
N GLU A 515 -14.09 29.31 22.65
CA GLU A 515 -14.52 29.07 24.04
C GLU A 515 -15.44 27.85 24.15
N TYR A 516 -16.21 27.54 23.11
CA TYR A 516 -17.15 26.42 23.11
C TYR A 516 -16.52 25.09 22.69
N VAL A 517 -15.47 25.12 21.85
CA VAL A 517 -14.83 23.90 21.39
C VAL A 517 -13.60 23.51 22.21
N ASN A 518 -13.01 24.45 22.95
CA ASN A 518 -11.90 24.19 23.88
C ASN A 518 -12.43 24.03 25.30
N VAL A 519 -12.86 22.86 25.65
CA VAL A 519 -13.54 22.55 26.93
C VAL A 519 -12.53 22.15 27.99
N ASP A 520 -12.70 22.68 29.20
CA ASP A 520 -12.02 22.18 30.40
C ASP A 520 -12.78 20.96 30.93
N TRP A 521 -12.30 19.78 30.63
CA TRP A 521 -12.92 18.49 30.98
C TRP A 521 -13.03 18.24 32.49
N ASN A 522 -12.34 19.02 33.33
CA ASN A 522 -12.52 18.99 34.77
C ASN A 522 -13.81 19.70 35.23
N GLN A 523 -14.34 20.60 34.42
CA GLN A 523 -15.46 21.45 34.79
C GLN A 523 -16.70 21.25 33.93
N VAL A 524 -16.52 20.96 32.63
CA VAL A 524 -17.60 20.93 31.65
C VAL A 524 -17.50 19.69 30.78
N MET A 525 -18.62 19.06 30.54
CA MET A 525 -18.79 17.97 29.55
C MET A 525 -19.53 18.51 28.33
N ALA A 526 -18.93 18.43 27.15
CA ALA A 526 -19.56 18.81 25.90
C ALA A 526 -19.52 17.66 24.89
N ILE A 527 -20.68 17.28 24.40
CA ILE A 527 -20.86 16.18 23.44
C ILE A 527 -21.41 16.73 22.14
N VAL A 528 -20.84 16.30 21.02
CA VAL A 528 -21.36 16.60 19.68
C VAL A 528 -21.99 15.36 19.08
N GLY A 529 -23.11 15.56 18.37
CA GLY A 529 -23.76 14.55 17.54
C GLY A 529 -23.41 14.78 16.06
N LEU A 530 -22.86 13.79 15.42
CA LEU A 530 -22.48 13.82 14.01
C LEU A 530 -23.51 13.02 13.21
N VAL A 531 -24.11 13.67 12.21
CA VAL A 531 -25.08 13.05 11.30
C VAL A 531 -24.46 12.92 9.92
N GLY A 532 -24.63 11.78 9.28
CA GLY A 532 -24.04 11.48 8.00
C GLY A 532 -22.60 10.99 8.11
N GLU A 533 -21.92 10.87 6.97
CA GLU A 533 -20.51 10.49 6.93
C GLU A 533 -19.63 11.66 7.37
N GLU A 534 -18.83 11.46 8.38
CA GLU A 534 -17.81 12.41 8.80
C GLU A 534 -16.80 12.58 7.64
N GLY A 535 -16.60 13.83 7.18
CA GLY A 535 -15.75 14.14 6.01
C GLY A 535 -16.53 14.38 4.71
N LYS A 536 -17.78 13.96 4.58
CA LYS A 536 -18.68 14.37 3.49
C LYS A 536 -19.68 15.36 4.06
N GLY A 537 -19.46 16.66 3.79
CA GLY A 537 -20.31 17.72 4.30
C GLY A 537 -21.78 17.53 3.90
N ARG A 538 -22.62 17.23 4.88
CA ARG A 538 -24.05 17.53 4.90
C ARG A 538 -24.40 18.16 6.22
#